data_826e7abb2a164a871ecc455d74860114
#
_entry.id   826e7abb2a164a871ecc455d74860114
#
_cell.length_a   1.000
_cell.length_b   1.000
_cell.length_c   1.000
_cell.angle_alpha   90.00
_cell.angle_beta   90.00
_cell.angle_gamma   90.00
#
_symmetry.space_group_name_H-M   'P 1'
#
loop_
_entity.id
_entity.type
_entity.pdbx_description
1 polymer ?
#
loop_
_entity_poly.entity_id
_entity_poly.type
_entity_poly.pdbx_seq_one_letter_code
_entity_poly.pdbx_strand_id
1 'polypeptide(L)'
;MGKRFAYSTPAMTRRLLKIAGPVKGTLWVSTLASIVGNLSQMGLMGFGALLLLSCAGMVGGPPWGYAGLMGFSALLIVLGRYIEGVVSHAGAYRLLASMRVHLYGTIRKLAPACLMDREKGDLLNIAVSDIETVEFFFAHTIGPMFTVILLPCVTLGLALWFQPLFAAVLLPVYLVVSVVFPLAAVKAGRGMGMRYRTRLGEMKSLVLESVYGLRDIQIFGFGARRLEQVQEKNRQVNQAAHGMTLHRQAVSAAPTFFVYLARILVIGVASWLAASGAPNPVGT
;
A
#
# COMPACT_ATOMS: atom_id res chain seq x y z
N MET A 1 14.65 24.62 -19.84
CA MET A 1 15.35 23.90 -18.73
C MET A 1 14.68 24.31 -17.40
N GLY A 2 13.56 23.63 -17.06
CA GLY A 2 12.74 23.98 -15.90
C GLY A 2 13.46 23.63 -14.60
N LYS A 3 13.59 24.60 -13.70
CA LYS A 3 14.05 24.37 -12.32
C LYS A 3 13.10 23.33 -11.69
N ARG A 4 13.55 22.08 -11.55
CA ARG A 4 12.87 21.08 -10.72
C ARG A 4 12.95 21.59 -9.28
N PHE A 5 11.86 22.09 -8.75
CA PHE A 5 11.75 22.36 -7.33
C PHE A 5 11.83 21.02 -6.59
N ALA A 6 13.03 20.67 -6.17
CA ALA A 6 13.25 19.49 -5.32
C ALA A 6 12.77 19.84 -3.91
N TYR A 7 11.47 19.64 -3.67
CA TYR A 7 10.96 19.68 -2.29
C TYR A 7 11.51 18.48 -1.53
N SER A 8 11.95 18.71 -0.29
CA SER A 8 12.27 17.60 0.60
C SER A 8 11.01 16.77 0.87
N THR A 9 11.18 15.46 1.03
CA THR A 9 10.08 14.52 1.27
C THR A 9 9.09 15.00 2.36
N PRO A 10 9.55 15.51 3.54
CA PRO A 10 8.63 15.98 4.58
C PRO A 10 7.84 17.24 4.16
N ALA A 11 8.43 18.14 3.39
CA ALA A 11 7.73 19.33 2.89
C ALA A 11 6.64 18.95 1.89
N MET A 12 6.88 17.93 1.07
CA MET A 12 5.91 17.39 0.11
C MET A 12 4.75 16.71 0.82
N THR A 13 5.03 15.85 1.81
CA THR A 13 4.00 15.20 2.64
C THR A 13 3.13 16.21 3.37
N ARG A 14 3.73 17.24 3.97
CA ARG A 14 2.97 18.31 4.64
C ARG A 14 2.04 19.07 3.70
N ARG A 15 2.47 19.33 2.46
CA ARG A 15 1.61 19.97 1.43
C ARG A 15 0.48 19.07 1.00
N LEU A 16 0.74 17.78 0.77
CA LEU A 16 -0.30 16.79 0.44
C LEU A 16 -1.34 16.71 1.56
N LEU A 17 -0.92 16.60 2.83
CA LEU A 17 -1.84 16.60 3.98
C LEU A 17 -2.68 17.89 4.09
N LYS A 18 -2.12 19.04 3.69
CA LYS A 18 -2.87 20.30 3.65
C LYS A 18 -3.94 20.29 2.55
N ILE A 19 -3.64 19.71 1.38
CA ILE A 19 -4.59 19.53 0.27
C ILE A 19 -5.73 18.60 0.67
N ALA A 20 -5.47 17.60 1.52
CA ALA A 20 -6.49 16.68 2.05
C ALA A 20 -7.45 17.32 3.05
N GLY A 21 -7.28 18.60 3.39
CA GLY A 21 -8.13 19.33 4.35
C GLY A 21 -9.61 19.07 4.22
N PRO A 22 -10.21 19.20 3.01
CA PRO A 22 -11.66 19.01 2.79
C PRO A 22 -12.16 17.59 3.03
N VAL A 23 -11.29 16.58 2.96
CA VAL A 23 -11.65 15.15 3.05
C VAL A 23 -11.12 14.46 4.32
N LYS A 24 -10.61 15.24 5.29
CA LYS A 24 -10.09 14.69 6.55
C LYS A 24 -11.09 13.79 7.28
N GLY A 25 -12.36 14.20 7.34
CA GLY A 25 -13.42 13.42 8.01
C GLY A 25 -13.61 12.04 7.37
N THR A 26 -13.67 11.97 6.06
CA THR A 26 -13.79 10.70 5.33
C THR A 26 -12.57 9.81 5.52
N LEU A 27 -11.37 10.38 5.54
CA LEU A 27 -10.13 9.64 5.81
C LEU A 27 -10.11 9.07 7.23
N TRP A 28 -10.55 9.82 8.24
CA TRP A 28 -10.64 9.33 9.61
C TRP A 28 -11.66 8.20 9.76
N VAL A 29 -12.86 8.35 9.18
CA VAL A 29 -13.91 7.31 9.22
C VAL A 29 -13.40 6.03 8.54
N SER A 30 -12.79 6.13 7.36
CA SER A 30 -12.20 5.01 6.65
C SER A 30 -11.10 4.32 7.47
N THR A 31 -10.20 5.11 8.09
CA THR A 31 -9.12 4.58 8.94
C THR A 31 -9.66 3.85 10.16
N LEU A 32 -10.67 4.42 10.85
CA LEU A 32 -11.31 3.77 12.01
C LEU A 32 -12.02 2.47 11.60
N ALA A 33 -12.73 2.47 10.46
CA ALA A 33 -13.35 1.26 9.95
C ALA A 33 -12.32 0.16 9.63
N SER A 34 -11.18 0.55 9.04
CA SER A 34 -10.05 -0.36 8.80
C SER A 34 -9.49 -0.94 10.09
N ILE A 35 -9.30 -0.11 11.11
CA ILE A 35 -8.81 -0.54 12.43
C ILE A 35 -9.78 -1.53 13.06
N VAL A 36 -11.07 -1.22 13.09
CA VAL A 36 -12.11 -2.11 13.62
C VAL A 36 -12.12 -3.44 12.89
N GLY A 37 -12.09 -3.42 11.54
CA GLY A 37 -12.02 -4.64 10.74
C GLY A 37 -10.80 -5.50 11.03
N ASN A 38 -9.62 -4.89 11.19
CA ASN A 38 -8.40 -5.64 11.51
C ASN A 38 -8.38 -6.17 12.95
N LEU A 39 -8.85 -5.41 13.93
CA LEU A 39 -8.98 -5.90 15.32
C LEU A 39 -10.01 -7.05 15.40
N SER A 40 -11.12 -6.93 14.67
CA SER A 40 -12.11 -8.00 14.58
C SER A 40 -11.55 -9.26 13.89
N GLN A 41 -10.62 -9.13 12.95
CA GLN A 41 -9.90 -10.26 12.37
C GLN A 41 -9.06 -11.01 13.43
N MET A 42 -8.42 -10.29 14.35
CA MET A 42 -7.73 -10.89 15.50
C MET A 42 -8.73 -11.57 16.45
N GLY A 43 -9.85 -10.89 16.72
CA GLY A 43 -10.95 -11.45 17.53
C GLY A 43 -11.53 -12.74 16.93
N LEU A 44 -11.77 -12.76 15.62
CA LEU A 44 -12.27 -13.95 14.90
C LEU A 44 -11.35 -15.18 15.14
N MET A 45 -10.04 -15.00 15.03
CA MET A 45 -9.07 -16.07 15.26
C MET A 45 -9.00 -16.47 16.73
N GLY A 46 -8.98 -15.49 17.64
CA GLY A 46 -8.95 -15.73 19.09
C GLY A 46 -10.20 -16.46 19.60
N PHE A 47 -11.39 -15.98 19.24
CA PHE A 47 -12.66 -16.62 19.63
C PHE A 47 -12.85 -17.98 18.96
N GLY A 48 -12.34 -18.17 17.72
CA GLY A 48 -12.31 -19.47 17.07
C GLY A 48 -11.43 -20.48 17.83
N ALA A 49 -10.26 -20.07 18.30
CA ALA A 49 -9.41 -20.92 19.14
C ALA A 49 -10.09 -21.24 20.49
N LEU A 50 -10.70 -20.25 21.16
CA LEU A 50 -11.44 -20.47 22.41
C LEU A 50 -12.65 -21.38 22.20
N LEU A 51 -13.36 -21.29 21.09
CA LEU A 51 -14.44 -22.21 20.74
C LEU A 51 -13.94 -23.66 20.66
N LEU A 52 -12.84 -23.90 19.95
CA LEU A 52 -12.26 -25.24 19.85
C LEU A 52 -11.81 -25.79 21.21
N LEU A 53 -11.15 -24.97 22.03
CA LEU A 53 -10.70 -25.36 23.36
C LEU A 53 -11.89 -25.62 24.30
N SER A 54 -12.97 -24.85 24.18
CA SER A 54 -14.20 -25.07 24.97
C SER A 54 -14.89 -26.36 24.55
N CYS A 55 -14.95 -26.69 23.24
CA CYS A 55 -15.48 -27.98 22.78
C CYS A 55 -14.63 -29.18 23.27
N ALA A 56 -13.32 -28.96 23.42
CA ALA A 56 -12.40 -29.96 23.96
C ALA A 56 -12.44 -30.07 25.51
N GLY A 57 -13.24 -29.25 26.20
CA GLY A 57 -13.29 -29.19 27.63
C GLY A 57 -12.07 -28.60 28.34
N MET A 58 -11.20 -27.91 27.59
CA MET A 58 -9.95 -27.35 28.11
C MET A 58 -10.11 -25.93 28.65
N VAL A 59 -11.19 -25.25 28.28
CA VAL A 59 -11.52 -23.88 28.72
C VAL A 59 -12.99 -23.83 29.14
N GLY A 60 -13.28 -23.14 30.25
CA GLY A 60 -14.63 -22.93 30.74
C GLY A 60 -15.46 -22.01 29.83
N GLY A 61 -16.78 -22.09 29.95
CA GLY A 61 -17.74 -21.29 29.20
C GLY A 61 -18.45 -22.07 28.10
N PRO A 62 -19.66 -21.62 27.71
CA PRO A 62 -20.46 -22.33 26.73
C PRO A 62 -19.90 -22.14 25.30
N PRO A 63 -19.70 -23.20 24.50
CA PRO A 63 -19.15 -23.08 23.14
C PRO A 63 -19.90 -22.10 22.25
N TRP A 64 -21.23 -22.02 22.38
CA TRP A 64 -22.06 -21.10 21.62
C TRP A 64 -21.83 -19.61 21.95
N GLY A 65 -21.34 -19.27 23.14
CA GLY A 65 -20.90 -17.92 23.47
C GLY A 65 -19.70 -17.49 22.63
N TYR A 66 -18.70 -18.36 22.50
CA TYR A 66 -17.53 -18.13 21.64
C TYR A 66 -17.91 -18.12 20.14
N ALA A 67 -18.84 -18.99 19.72
CA ALA A 67 -19.38 -18.99 18.37
C ALA A 67 -20.11 -17.69 18.05
N GLY A 68 -20.89 -17.15 18.99
CA GLY A 68 -21.55 -15.85 18.85
C GLY A 68 -20.56 -14.69 18.69
N LEU A 69 -19.52 -14.64 19.52
CA LEU A 69 -18.45 -13.63 19.43
C LEU A 69 -17.66 -13.75 18.12
N MET A 70 -17.42 -14.97 17.65
CA MET A 70 -16.80 -15.22 16.35
C MET A 70 -17.68 -14.71 15.20
N GLY A 71 -18.99 -15.00 15.25
CA GLY A 71 -19.96 -14.50 14.26
C GLY A 71 -20.06 -12.95 14.26
N PHE A 72 -20.08 -12.35 15.45
CA PHE A 72 -20.05 -10.89 15.59
C PHE A 72 -18.76 -10.28 15.04
N SER A 73 -17.61 -10.89 15.30
CA SER A 73 -16.33 -10.46 14.73
C SER A 73 -16.35 -10.57 13.20
N ALA A 74 -16.90 -11.63 12.62
CA ALA A 74 -17.06 -11.80 11.19
C ALA A 74 -17.93 -10.69 10.57
N LEU A 75 -19.03 -10.34 11.22
CA LEU A 75 -19.88 -9.21 10.79
C LEU A 75 -19.13 -7.89 10.82
N LEU A 76 -18.39 -7.61 11.89
CA LEU A 76 -17.58 -6.38 11.98
C LEU A 76 -16.47 -6.32 10.93
N ILE A 77 -15.87 -7.45 10.54
CA ILE A 77 -14.90 -7.50 9.44
C ILE A 77 -15.56 -7.06 8.14
N VAL A 78 -16.70 -7.64 7.81
CA VAL A 78 -17.41 -7.32 6.56
C VAL A 78 -17.83 -5.84 6.53
N LEU A 79 -18.47 -5.36 7.59
CA LEU A 79 -18.90 -3.97 7.71
C LEU A 79 -17.71 -3.01 7.69
N GLY A 80 -16.65 -3.31 8.43
CA GLY A 80 -15.42 -2.50 8.47
C GLY A 80 -14.77 -2.39 7.09
N ARG A 81 -14.64 -3.49 6.36
CA ARG A 81 -14.09 -3.50 4.99
C ARG A 81 -14.98 -2.77 4.00
N TYR A 82 -16.29 -2.94 4.10
CA TYR A 82 -17.23 -2.23 3.25
C TYR A 82 -17.17 -0.71 3.46
N ILE A 83 -17.23 -0.26 4.72
CA ILE A 83 -17.17 1.16 5.08
C ILE A 83 -15.81 1.74 4.69
N GLU A 84 -14.69 1.05 4.99
CA GLU A 84 -13.35 1.44 4.59
C GLU A 84 -13.28 1.68 3.08
N GLY A 85 -13.74 0.72 2.27
CA GLY A 85 -13.70 0.82 0.82
C GLY A 85 -14.54 1.96 0.28
N VAL A 86 -15.83 2.01 0.64
CA VAL A 86 -16.76 3.03 0.13
C VAL A 86 -16.33 4.44 0.56
N VAL A 87 -16.00 4.64 1.83
CA VAL A 87 -15.69 5.97 2.37
C VAL A 87 -14.32 6.46 1.88
N SER A 88 -13.30 5.57 1.79
CA SER A 88 -11.98 5.96 1.30
C SER A 88 -12.03 6.39 -0.17
N HIS A 89 -12.70 5.63 -1.03
CA HIS A 89 -12.85 5.98 -2.44
C HIS A 89 -13.74 7.21 -2.64
N ALA A 90 -14.84 7.34 -1.90
CA ALA A 90 -15.67 8.53 -1.96
C ALA A 90 -14.90 9.81 -1.56
N GLY A 91 -14.06 9.72 -0.53
CA GLY A 91 -13.16 10.79 -0.12
C GLY A 91 -12.12 11.13 -1.18
N ALA A 92 -11.50 10.11 -1.73
CA ALA A 92 -10.48 10.25 -2.78
C ALA A 92 -11.06 10.88 -4.05
N TYR A 93 -12.23 10.46 -4.52
CA TYR A 93 -12.90 11.07 -5.69
C TYR A 93 -13.33 12.52 -5.45
N ARG A 94 -13.80 12.86 -4.23
CA ARG A 94 -14.09 14.27 -3.87
C ARG A 94 -12.83 15.12 -3.92
N LEU A 95 -11.70 14.59 -3.43
CA LEU A 95 -10.42 15.26 -3.50
C LEU A 95 -9.97 15.47 -4.95
N LEU A 96 -10.06 14.43 -5.79
CA LEU A 96 -9.73 14.46 -7.21
C LEU A 96 -10.55 15.54 -7.94
N ALA A 97 -11.87 15.60 -7.73
CA ALA A 97 -12.76 16.61 -8.30
C ALA A 97 -12.35 18.03 -7.84
N SER A 98 -12.09 18.21 -6.55
CA SER A 98 -11.64 19.51 -5.99
C SER A 98 -10.31 19.98 -6.59
N MET A 99 -9.34 19.06 -6.77
CA MET A 99 -8.04 19.36 -7.38
C MET A 99 -8.20 19.77 -8.85
N ARG A 100 -9.06 19.10 -9.62
CA ARG A 100 -9.36 19.46 -11.01
C ARG A 100 -9.98 20.85 -11.12
N VAL A 101 -10.95 21.16 -10.26
CA VAL A 101 -11.58 22.50 -10.23
C VAL A 101 -10.56 23.57 -9.84
N HIS A 102 -9.69 23.29 -8.87
CA HIS A 102 -8.63 24.22 -8.46
C HIS A 102 -7.61 24.46 -9.59
N LEU A 103 -7.18 23.39 -10.27
CA LEU A 103 -6.28 23.46 -11.42
C LEU A 103 -6.91 24.32 -12.54
N TYR A 104 -8.15 24.04 -12.90
CA TYR A 104 -8.87 24.81 -13.91
C TYR A 104 -8.98 26.30 -13.53
N GLY A 105 -9.35 26.60 -12.28
CA GLY A 105 -9.41 27.97 -11.78
C GLY A 105 -8.06 28.69 -11.84
N THR A 106 -6.97 27.96 -11.59
CA THR A 106 -5.60 28.50 -11.69
C THR A 106 -5.21 28.77 -13.13
N ILE A 107 -5.47 27.83 -14.04
CA ILE A 107 -5.22 27.99 -15.48
C ILE A 107 -6.00 29.21 -16.03
N ARG A 108 -7.28 29.33 -15.67
CA ARG A 108 -8.12 30.46 -16.10
C ARG A 108 -7.57 31.82 -15.66
N LYS A 109 -6.98 31.92 -14.46
CA LYS A 109 -6.40 33.17 -13.95
C LYS A 109 -5.07 33.51 -14.60
N LEU A 110 -4.30 32.53 -15.03
CA LEU A 110 -2.96 32.70 -15.58
C LEU A 110 -2.95 32.68 -17.12
N ALA A 111 -4.07 32.39 -17.78
CA ALA A 111 -4.23 32.44 -19.20
C ALA A 111 -4.25 33.92 -19.69
N PRO A 112 -3.72 34.21 -20.94
CA PRO A 112 -3.12 33.26 -21.87
C PRO A 112 -1.63 32.96 -21.58
N ALA A 113 -0.94 33.73 -20.73
CA ALA A 113 0.50 33.70 -20.55
C ALA A 113 1.06 32.30 -20.20
N CYS A 114 0.36 31.57 -19.29
CA CYS A 114 0.83 30.22 -18.88
C CYS A 114 0.62 29.14 -19.95
N LEU A 115 -0.15 29.43 -20.99
CA LEU A 115 -0.47 28.50 -22.08
C LEU A 115 0.48 28.64 -23.27
N MET A 116 1.16 29.81 -23.42
CA MET A 116 1.99 30.11 -24.58
C MET A 116 3.26 29.25 -24.63
N ASP A 117 3.83 28.90 -23.45
CA ASP A 117 5.08 28.15 -23.33
C ASP A 117 4.89 26.67 -22.98
N ARG A 118 3.64 26.19 -22.95
CA ARG A 118 3.33 24.80 -22.56
C ARG A 118 2.57 24.06 -23.65
N GLU A 119 2.95 22.83 -23.88
CA GLU A 119 2.20 21.94 -24.75
C GLU A 119 0.83 21.62 -24.10
N LYS A 120 -0.23 21.60 -24.91
CA LYS A 120 -1.58 21.23 -24.45
C LYS A 120 -1.61 19.84 -23.79
N GLY A 121 -0.75 18.93 -24.26
CA GLY A 121 -0.57 17.58 -23.70
C GLY A 121 -0.06 17.57 -22.26
N ASP A 122 0.84 18.49 -21.89
CA ASP A 122 1.36 18.59 -20.52
C ASP A 122 0.27 18.97 -19.52
N LEU A 123 -0.58 19.93 -19.88
CA LEU A 123 -1.69 20.36 -19.01
C LEU A 123 -2.73 19.25 -18.86
N LEU A 124 -3.02 18.52 -19.93
CA LEU A 124 -3.92 17.37 -19.88
C LEU A 124 -3.32 16.25 -19.02
N ASN A 125 -2.03 15.99 -19.10
CA ASN A 125 -1.36 14.98 -18.28
C ASN A 125 -1.42 15.35 -16.79
N ILE A 126 -1.23 16.62 -16.42
CA ILE A 126 -1.39 17.09 -15.04
C ILE A 126 -2.85 16.91 -14.59
N ALA A 127 -3.83 17.29 -15.41
CA ALA A 127 -5.24 17.24 -15.06
C ALA A 127 -5.79 15.80 -14.91
N VAL A 128 -5.20 14.83 -15.58
CA VAL A 128 -5.63 13.44 -15.58
C VAL A 128 -4.65 12.61 -14.74
N SER A 129 -3.48 12.31 -15.26
CA SER A 129 -2.56 11.30 -14.71
C SER A 129 -1.92 11.71 -13.37
N ASP A 130 -1.46 12.98 -13.25
CA ASP A 130 -0.79 13.42 -12.02
C ASP A 130 -1.78 13.53 -10.85
N ILE A 131 -2.99 14.05 -11.11
CA ILE A 131 -4.05 14.16 -10.09
C ILE A 131 -4.54 12.77 -9.67
N GLU A 132 -4.71 11.81 -10.58
CA GLU A 132 -5.05 10.42 -10.25
C GLU A 132 -3.96 9.74 -9.39
N THR A 133 -2.70 10.05 -9.65
CA THR A 133 -1.60 9.55 -8.80
C THR A 133 -1.70 10.05 -7.37
N VAL A 134 -2.11 11.30 -7.17
CA VAL A 134 -2.35 11.88 -5.83
C VAL A 134 -3.57 11.25 -5.17
N GLU A 135 -4.64 11.01 -5.90
CA GLU A 135 -5.84 10.31 -5.41
C GLU A 135 -5.47 8.91 -4.89
N PHE A 136 -4.76 8.13 -5.69
CA PHE A 136 -4.28 6.80 -5.32
C PHE A 136 -3.46 6.82 -4.02
N PHE A 137 -2.61 7.82 -3.83
CA PHE A 137 -1.85 8.00 -2.59
C PHE A 137 -2.78 8.16 -1.37
N PHE A 138 -3.83 8.99 -1.47
CA PHE A 138 -4.75 9.21 -0.36
C PHE A 138 -5.60 7.98 -0.06
N ALA A 139 -6.11 7.29 -1.08
CA ALA A 139 -6.95 6.12 -0.91
C ALA A 139 -6.20 4.92 -0.31
N HIS A 140 -4.91 4.74 -0.67
CA HIS A 140 -4.18 3.50 -0.38
C HIS A 140 -2.96 3.65 0.53
N THR A 141 -2.65 4.84 1.02
CA THR A 141 -1.46 5.03 1.87
C THR A 141 -1.81 5.45 3.30
N ILE A 142 -2.77 6.35 3.48
CA ILE A 142 -3.04 6.95 4.80
C ILE A 142 -3.61 5.94 5.78
N GLY A 143 -4.67 5.21 5.41
CA GLY A 143 -5.28 4.19 6.26
C GLY A 143 -4.30 3.11 6.68
N PRO A 144 -3.63 2.41 5.73
CA PRO A 144 -2.63 1.41 6.05
C PRO A 144 -1.47 1.91 6.92
N MET A 145 -1.06 3.18 6.81
CA MET A 145 0.01 3.75 7.62
C MET A 145 -0.33 3.74 9.13
N PHE A 146 -1.57 4.07 9.49
CA PHE A 146 -2.03 3.98 10.90
C PHE A 146 -2.15 2.53 11.36
N THR A 147 -2.64 1.65 10.51
CA THR A 147 -2.82 0.23 10.80
C THR A 147 -1.48 -0.47 11.06
N VAL A 148 -0.44 -0.17 10.27
CA VAL A 148 0.91 -0.75 10.43
C VAL A 148 1.55 -0.41 11.78
N ILE A 149 1.17 0.71 12.40
CA ILE A 149 1.66 1.09 13.72
C ILE A 149 0.77 0.49 14.81
N LEU A 150 -0.53 0.65 14.69
CA LEU A 150 -1.49 0.30 15.73
C LEU A 150 -1.58 -1.20 15.97
N LEU A 151 -1.66 -2.02 14.92
CA LEU A 151 -1.82 -3.47 15.07
C LEU A 151 -0.64 -4.14 15.79
N PRO A 152 0.64 -3.86 15.46
CA PRO A 152 1.75 -4.37 16.23
C PRO A 152 1.70 -3.93 17.70
N CYS A 153 1.33 -2.68 18.00
CA CYS A 153 1.20 -2.20 19.38
C CYS A 153 0.13 -2.98 20.16
N VAL A 154 -1.05 -3.20 19.55
CA VAL A 154 -2.11 -4.00 20.18
C VAL A 154 -1.68 -5.45 20.36
N THR A 155 -1.07 -6.06 19.34
CA THR A 155 -0.60 -7.45 19.43
C THR A 155 0.48 -7.63 20.49
N LEU A 156 1.44 -6.70 20.57
CA LEU A 156 2.47 -6.72 21.61
C LEU A 156 1.89 -6.48 23.00
N GLY A 157 0.90 -5.59 23.14
CA GLY A 157 0.19 -5.37 24.39
C GLY A 157 -0.53 -6.64 24.88
N LEU A 158 -1.24 -7.32 23.98
CA LEU A 158 -1.86 -8.60 24.28
C LEU A 158 -0.82 -9.68 24.61
N ALA A 159 0.26 -9.76 23.85
CA ALA A 159 1.34 -10.71 24.10
C ALA A 159 1.99 -10.49 25.47
N LEU A 160 2.23 -9.23 25.88
CA LEU A 160 2.73 -8.89 27.20
C LEU A 160 1.75 -9.27 28.32
N TRP A 161 0.45 -9.09 28.07
CA TRP A 161 -0.59 -9.45 29.03
C TRP A 161 -0.65 -10.96 29.28
N PHE A 162 -0.59 -11.77 28.22
CA PHE A 162 -0.63 -13.23 28.35
C PHE A 162 0.70 -13.82 28.82
N GLN A 163 1.81 -13.46 28.18
CA GLN A 163 3.13 -13.97 28.50
C GLN A 163 4.23 -13.06 27.91
N PRO A 164 5.07 -12.41 28.74
CA PRO A 164 6.13 -11.50 28.26
C PRO A 164 7.09 -12.12 27.23
N LEU A 165 7.29 -13.43 27.29
CA LEU A 165 8.15 -14.14 26.35
C LEU A 165 7.62 -14.10 24.91
N PHE A 166 6.29 -14.07 24.72
CA PHE A 166 5.68 -13.89 23.40
C PHE A 166 6.00 -12.51 22.83
N ALA A 167 5.92 -11.48 23.65
CA ALA A 167 6.29 -10.13 23.22
C ALA A 167 7.77 -10.03 22.88
N ALA A 168 8.66 -10.69 23.62
CA ALA A 168 10.09 -10.73 23.33
C ALA A 168 10.41 -11.37 21.98
N VAL A 169 9.63 -12.36 21.56
CA VAL A 169 9.75 -13.00 20.24
C VAL A 169 9.14 -12.14 19.12
N LEU A 170 7.98 -11.52 19.36
CA LEU A 170 7.27 -10.75 18.34
C LEU A 170 7.91 -9.40 18.06
N LEU A 171 8.48 -8.73 19.08
CA LEU A 171 9.04 -7.40 18.97
C LEU A 171 10.12 -7.30 17.87
N PRO A 172 11.16 -8.15 17.83
CA PRO A 172 12.18 -8.07 16.78
C PRO A 172 11.60 -8.33 15.39
N VAL A 173 10.62 -9.22 15.26
CA VAL A 173 9.97 -9.50 13.97
C VAL A 173 9.19 -8.25 13.50
N TYR A 174 8.42 -7.62 14.37
CA TYR A 174 7.71 -6.40 14.02
C TYR A 174 8.64 -5.23 13.70
N LEU A 175 9.76 -5.08 14.41
CA LEU A 175 10.77 -4.07 14.07
C LEU A 175 11.38 -4.33 12.69
N VAL A 176 11.69 -5.58 12.37
CA VAL A 176 12.21 -5.95 11.04
C VAL A 176 11.18 -5.65 9.97
N VAL A 177 9.93 -6.08 10.14
CA VAL A 177 8.88 -5.94 9.11
C VAL A 177 8.42 -4.50 8.95
N SER A 178 8.27 -3.75 10.03
CA SER A 178 7.69 -2.40 10.00
C SER A 178 8.72 -1.29 9.77
N VAL A 179 10.00 -1.53 10.07
CA VAL A 179 11.03 -0.48 9.98
C VAL A 179 12.18 -0.88 9.07
N VAL A 180 12.89 -1.97 9.40
CA VAL A 180 14.13 -2.34 8.71
C VAL A 180 13.84 -2.69 7.25
N PHE A 181 12.85 -3.53 7.04
CA PHE A 181 12.50 -4.02 5.70
C PHE A 181 11.99 -2.92 4.76
N PRO A 182 11.05 -2.03 5.12
CA PRO A 182 10.63 -0.92 4.26
C PRO A 182 11.77 0.03 3.91
N LEU A 183 12.64 0.36 4.87
CA LEU A 183 13.80 1.22 4.61
C LEU A 183 14.78 0.57 3.64
N ALA A 184 15.08 -0.72 3.81
CA ALA A 184 15.91 -1.49 2.90
C ALA A 184 15.28 -1.60 1.50
N ALA A 185 13.98 -1.87 1.42
CA ALA A 185 13.23 -1.97 0.18
C ALA A 185 13.24 -0.65 -0.61
N VAL A 186 13.00 0.48 0.06
CA VAL A 186 13.07 1.80 -0.57
C VAL A 186 14.49 2.09 -1.07
N LYS A 187 15.52 1.79 -0.28
CA LYS A 187 16.92 1.99 -0.69
C LYS A 187 17.30 1.12 -1.89
N ALA A 188 16.93 -0.15 -1.89
CA ALA A 188 17.19 -1.08 -2.98
C ALA A 188 16.41 -0.74 -4.27
N GLY A 189 15.17 -0.26 -4.12
CA GLY A 189 14.30 0.13 -5.25
C GLY A 189 14.64 1.48 -5.87
N ARG A 190 15.48 2.30 -5.21
CA ARG A 190 15.88 3.60 -5.77
C ARG A 190 16.55 3.43 -7.13
N GLY A 191 16.04 4.16 -8.11
CA GLY A 191 16.55 4.13 -9.48
C GLY A 191 15.91 3.06 -10.39
N MET A 192 15.34 1.96 -9.88
CA MET A 192 14.66 0.97 -10.74
C MET A 192 13.44 1.58 -11.42
N GLY A 193 12.58 2.27 -10.69
CA GLY A 193 11.41 2.95 -11.23
C GLY A 193 11.78 4.08 -12.20
N MET A 194 12.86 4.82 -11.92
CA MET A 194 13.34 5.87 -12.84
C MET A 194 13.85 5.25 -14.14
N ARG A 195 14.66 4.18 -14.08
CA ARG A 195 15.16 3.48 -15.28
C ARG A 195 14.00 2.97 -16.14
N TYR A 196 13.01 2.32 -15.51
CA TYR A 196 11.83 1.84 -16.24
C TYR A 196 11.08 2.99 -16.92
N ARG A 197 10.80 4.08 -16.21
CA ARG A 197 10.11 5.25 -16.77
C ARG A 197 10.89 5.89 -17.93
N THR A 198 12.21 6.01 -17.79
CA THR A 198 13.05 6.56 -18.85
C THR A 198 13.02 5.67 -20.09
N ARG A 199 13.22 4.34 -19.94
CA ARG A 199 13.17 3.41 -21.06
C ARG A 199 11.79 3.36 -21.73
N LEU A 200 10.73 3.38 -20.94
CA LEU A 200 9.36 3.45 -21.45
C LEU A 200 9.10 4.76 -22.21
N GLY A 201 9.61 5.89 -21.72
CA GLY A 201 9.54 7.18 -22.39
C GLY A 201 10.25 7.16 -23.75
N GLU A 202 11.48 6.65 -23.81
CA GLU A 202 12.26 6.49 -25.05
C GLU A 202 11.51 5.60 -26.07
N MET A 203 10.94 4.49 -25.62
CA MET A 203 10.15 3.61 -26.48
C MET A 203 8.88 4.31 -26.99
N LYS A 204 8.14 5.01 -26.13
CA LYS A 204 6.94 5.76 -26.53
C LYS A 204 7.27 6.83 -27.58
N SER A 205 8.35 7.59 -27.37
CA SER A 205 8.80 8.59 -28.35
C SER A 205 9.14 7.97 -29.69
N LEU A 206 9.85 6.83 -29.71
CA LEU A 206 10.19 6.11 -30.93
C LEU A 206 8.95 5.61 -31.68
N VAL A 207 7.96 5.09 -30.96
CA VAL A 207 6.69 4.63 -31.54
C VAL A 207 5.90 5.80 -32.12
N LEU A 208 5.76 6.92 -31.38
CA LEU A 208 5.08 8.12 -31.88
C LEU A 208 5.76 8.69 -33.13
N GLU A 209 7.09 8.81 -33.13
CA GLU A 209 7.86 9.21 -34.29
C GLU A 209 7.61 8.28 -35.48
N SER A 210 7.51 6.96 -35.23
CA SER A 210 7.23 5.98 -36.28
C SER A 210 5.82 6.14 -36.88
N VAL A 211 4.84 6.49 -36.04
CA VAL A 211 3.46 6.74 -36.48
C VAL A 211 3.38 8.03 -37.33
N TYR A 212 4.00 9.11 -36.83
CA TYR A 212 4.00 10.39 -37.58
C TYR A 212 4.81 10.33 -38.87
N GLY A 213 5.94 9.59 -38.87
CA GLY A 213 6.79 9.40 -40.03
C GLY A 213 6.45 8.15 -40.86
N LEU A 214 5.27 7.55 -40.69
CA LEU A 214 4.92 6.28 -41.32
C LEU A 214 5.03 6.35 -42.87
N ARG A 215 4.60 7.47 -43.45
CA ARG A 215 4.69 7.70 -44.90
C ARG A 215 6.13 7.66 -45.36
N ASP A 216 7.03 8.33 -44.67
CA ASP A 216 8.45 8.39 -45.03
C ASP A 216 9.13 7.02 -44.84
N ILE A 217 8.80 6.32 -43.76
CA ILE A 217 9.28 4.95 -43.53
C ILE A 217 8.89 4.02 -44.68
N GLN A 218 7.67 4.15 -45.22
CA GLN A 218 7.19 3.33 -46.31
C GLN A 218 7.87 3.73 -47.64
N ILE A 219 7.96 5.03 -47.93
CA ILE A 219 8.58 5.54 -49.19
C ILE A 219 10.05 5.14 -49.28
N PHE A 220 10.79 5.26 -48.19
CA PHE A 220 12.22 4.95 -48.15
C PHE A 220 12.55 3.50 -47.78
N GLY A 221 11.55 2.63 -47.57
CA GLY A 221 11.76 1.21 -47.29
C GLY A 221 12.40 0.91 -45.94
N PHE A 222 12.35 1.84 -44.98
CA PHE A 222 12.98 1.68 -43.66
C PHE A 222 12.16 0.84 -42.65
N GLY A 223 11.09 0.17 -43.05
CA GLY A 223 10.18 -0.55 -42.15
C GLY A 223 10.87 -1.63 -41.33
N ALA A 224 11.70 -2.50 -41.92
CA ALA A 224 12.40 -3.55 -41.23
C ALA A 224 13.37 -3.00 -40.15
N ARG A 225 14.17 -1.99 -40.52
CA ARG A 225 15.10 -1.34 -39.60
C ARG A 225 14.39 -0.65 -38.43
N ARG A 226 13.26 -0.02 -38.71
CA ARG A 226 12.44 0.64 -37.66
C ARG A 226 11.84 -0.36 -36.71
N LEU A 227 11.37 -1.49 -37.23
CA LEU A 227 10.86 -2.60 -36.40
C LEU A 227 11.96 -3.12 -35.47
N GLU A 228 13.17 -3.35 -35.96
CA GLU A 228 14.31 -3.77 -35.15
C GLU A 228 14.61 -2.77 -34.02
N GLN A 229 14.60 -1.47 -34.30
CA GLN A 229 14.78 -0.42 -33.30
C GLN A 229 13.70 -0.48 -32.20
N VAL A 230 12.42 -0.67 -32.58
CA VAL A 230 11.31 -0.80 -31.64
C VAL A 230 11.46 -2.06 -30.80
N GLN A 231 11.83 -3.19 -31.40
CA GLN A 231 12.07 -4.44 -30.68
C GLN A 231 13.22 -4.32 -29.67
N GLU A 232 14.32 -3.66 -30.05
CA GLU A 232 15.43 -3.42 -29.11
C GLU A 232 15.01 -2.53 -27.93
N LYS A 233 14.27 -1.43 -28.19
CA LYS A 233 13.73 -0.59 -27.12
C LYS A 233 12.74 -1.35 -26.23
N ASN A 234 11.90 -2.20 -26.82
CA ASN A 234 10.99 -3.05 -26.07
C ASN A 234 11.74 -4.04 -25.18
N ARG A 235 12.84 -4.64 -25.66
CA ARG A 235 13.70 -5.51 -24.85
C ARG A 235 14.28 -4.77 -23.64
N GLN A 236 14.75 -3.53 -23.84
CA GLN A 236 15.27 -2.70 -22.74
C GLN A 236 14.19 -2.32 -21.71
N VAL A 237 12.97 -2.04 -22.15
CA VAL A 237 11.81 -1.79 -21.28
C VAL A 237 11.49 -3.05 -20.48
N ASN A 238 11.43 -4.21 -21.14
CA ASN A 238 11.11 -5.48 -20.49
C ASN A 238 12.18 -5.88 -19.44
N GLN A 239 13.46 -5.68 -19.73
CA GLN A 239 14.53 -5.92 -18.76
C GLN A 239 14.40 -4.99 -17.53
N ALA A 240 14.10 -3.71 -17.74
CA ALA A 240 13.88 -2.77 -16.65
C ALA A 240 12.60 -3.11 -15.86
N ALA A 241 11.53 -3.52 -16.53
CA ALA A 241 10.27 -3.97 -15.94
C ALA A 241 10.48 -5.24 -15.10
N HIS A 242 11.24 -6.22 -15.61
CA HIS A 242 11.52 -7.47 -14.90
C HIS A 242 12.24 -7.22 -13.57
N GLY A 243 13.30 -6.39 -13.57
CA GLY A 243 13.99 -6.02 -12.33
C GLY A 243 13.08 -5.33 -11.31
N MET A 244 12.22 -4.41 -11.79
CA MET A 244 11.24 -3.73 -10.94
C MET A 244 10.18 -4.71 -10.38
N THR A 245 9.72 -5.67 -11.21
CA THR A 245 8.74 -6.68 -10.81
C THR A 245 9.30 -7.63 -9.77
N LEU A 246 10.51 -8.14 -9.96
CA LEU A 246 11.19 -8.98 -8.96
C LEU A 246 11.36 -8.26 -7.63
N HIS A 247 11.81 -7.01 -7.67
CA HIS A 247 11.92 -6.19 -6.46
C HIS A 247 10.55 -6.03 -5.76
N ARG A 248 9.49 -5.71 -6.52
CA ARG A 248 8.13 -5.58 -5.98
C ARG A 248 7.60 -6.87 -5.38
N GLN A 249 7.87 -8.01 -6.01
CA GLN A 249 7.48 -9.32 -5.49
C GLN A 249 8.24 -9.68 -4.20
N ALA A 250 9.55 -9.39 -4.14
CA ALA A 250 10.33 -9.57 -2.92
C ALA A 250 9.81 -8.69 -1.77
N VAL A 251 9.49 -7.42 -2.07
CA VAL A 251 8.90 -6.49 -1.10
C VAL A 251 7.52 -6.96 -0.60
N SER A 252 6.75 -7.65 -1.43
CA SER A 252 5.45 -8.20 -1.04
C SER A 252 5.57 -9.53 -0.27
N ALA A 253 6.49 -10.40 -0.66
CA ALA A 253 6.64 -11.75 -0.10
C ALA A 253 7.39 -11.78 1.25
N ALA A 254 8.42 -10.95 1.41
CA ALA A 254 9.27 -10.99 2.60
C ALA A 254 8.53 -10.70 3.92
N PRO A 255 7.63 -9.69 4.03
CA PRO A 255 6.84 -9.49 5.24
C PRO A 255 5.99 -10.70 5.60
N THR A 256 5.40 -11.35 4.60
CA THR A 256 4.61 -12.57 4.77
C THR A 256 5.44 -13.70 5.37
N PHE A 257 6.65 -13.90 4.86
CA PHE A 257 7.59 -14.87 5.42
C PHE A 257 7.89 -14.61 6.89
N PHE A 258 8.21 -13.37 7.27
CA PHE A 258 8.49 -12.99 8.65
C PHE A 258 7.27 -13.17 9.57
N VAL A 259 6.06 -12.92 9.08
CA VAL A 259 4.82 -13.15 9.84
C VAL A 259 4.61 -14.65 10.10
N TYR A 260 4.85 -15.51 9.12
CA TYR A 260 4.77 -16.97 9.33
C TYR A 260 5.88 -17.45 10.26
N LEU A 261 7.09 -16.94 10.13
CA LEU A 261 8.18 -17.24 11.05
C LEU A 261 7.81 -16.87 12.49
N ALA A 262 7.24 -15.69 12.71
CA ALA A 262 6.76 -15.26 14.02
C ALA A 262 5.70 -16.22 14.59
N ARG A 263 4.76 -16.69 13.78
CA ARG A 263 3.75 -17.68 14.21
C ARG A 263 4.40 -18.98 14.67
N ILE A 264 5.34 -19.51 13.89
CA ILE A 264 6.08 -20.74 14.25
C ILE A 264 6.85 -20.55 15.55
N LEU A 265 7.54 -19.42 15.71
CA LEU A 265 8.28 -19.12 16.94
C LEU A 265 7.37 -19.01 18.16
N VAL A 266 6.22 -18.32 18.03
CA VAL A 266 5.24 -18.21 19.12
C VAL A 266 4.69 -19.58 19.50
N ILE A 267 4.34 -20.43 18.53
CA ILE A 267 3.89 -21.81 18.79
C ILE A 267 4.99 -22.63 19.46
N GLY A 268 6.24 -22.51 19.01
CA GLY A 268 7.38 -23.19 19.62
C GLY A 268 7.59 -22.78 21.08
N VAL A 269 7.52 -21.47 21.37
CA VAL A 269 7.62 -20.96 22.74
C VAL A 269 6.44 -21.42 23.60
N ALA A 270 5.22 -21.40 23.05
CA ALA A 270 4.04 -21.89 23.78
C ALA A 270 4.15 -23.38 24.12
N SER A 271 4.61 -24.20 23.17
CA SER A 271 4.83 -25.64 23.38
C SER A 271 5.94 -25.90 24.40
N TRP A 272 7.02 -25.11 24.36
CA TRP A 272 8.09 -25.21 25.34
C TRP A 272 7.63 -24.84 26.75
N LEU A 273 6.86 -23.75 26.91
CA LEU A 273 6.28 -23.33 28.18
C LEU A 273 5.33 -24.40 28.73
N ALA A 274 4.48 -24.98 27.90
CA ALA A 274 3.59 -26.08 28.31
C ALA A 274 4.36 -27.31 28.80
N ALA A 275 5.44 -27.68 28.11
CA ALA A 275 6.30 -28.81 28.50
C ALA A 275 7.10 -28.54 29.78
N SER A 276 7.45 -27.28 30.05
CA SER A 276 8.20 -26.88 31.27
C SER A 276 7.34 -26.70 32.50
N GLY A 277 6.02 -26.95 32.43
CA GLY A 277 5.10 -26.82 33.56
C GLY A 277 4.84 -25.37 33.98
N ALA A 278 5.12 -24.39 33.13
CA ALA A 278 4.80 -23.00 33.41
C ALA A 278 3.28 -22.84 33.59
N PRO A 279 2.81 -21.99 34.54
CA PRO A 279 1.40 -21.77 34.77
C PRO A 279 0.72 -21.35 33.46
N ASN A 280 -0.39 -22.03 33.15
CA ASN A 280 -1.12 -21.78 31.88
C ASN A 280 -1.87 -20.44 32.01
N PRO A 281 -1.51 -19.38 31.25
CA PRO A 281 -2.14 -18.06 31.41
C PRO A 281 -3.59 -18.01 30.96
N VAL A 282 -4.10 -19.08 30.34
CA VAL A 282 -5.49 -19.19 29.86
C VAL A 282 -6.38 -19.98 30.85
N GLY A 283 -5.80 -20.63 31.85
CA GLY A 283 -6.49 -21.49 32.77
C GLY A 283 -6.70 -20.92 34.19
N THR A 284 -6.31 -19.68 34.46
CA THR A 284 -6.62 -18.90 35.63
C THR A 284 -7.51 -17.72 35.25
#